data_edb26d1857f34d8b9c9258542d6adc69
#
_entry.id   edb26d1857f34d8b9c9258542d6adc69
#
_cell.length_a   1.000
_cell.length_b   1.000
_cell.length_c   1.000
_cell.angle_alpha   90.00
_cell.angle_beta   90.00
_cell.angle_gamma   90.00
#
_symmetry.space_group_name_H-M   'P 1'
#
loop_
_entity.id
_entity.type
_entity.pdbx_description
1 polymer ?
#
loop_
_entity_poly.entity_id
_entity_poly.type
_entity_poly.pdbx_seq_one_letter_code
_entity_poly.pdbx_strand_id
1 'polypeptide(L)'
;MADLSGTVVEVPAELSRIAVTPLPWSSVIYAIDGTSEHMVSINPGAMTAYTNCFFSKLDSGYAELDTTSIGSDFSINMEEMVSRGVQAVVIWDYQTEEAEQLKALGITPVMVKNETTEDLQASFTAIGQMLGKEERAEQFNTLYTEAYEYLQSFQEQVNAADKPKVLYLRNAELKLQGNDMFIAEALELAGADNVAADLSSITMEEILAIDPDIILMSNFDSFTPADLYENRLDGQDWSQVSAVLNHRVYKTPMGIYRWDAPGVETPLMMRWLAQLIQPEIFAEIDIEQDTRAFFQDYFGYSL
;
A
#
# COMPACT_ATOMS: atom_id res chain seq x y z
N MET A 1 16.93 -17.45 -7.13
CA MET A 1 16.55 -16.55 -6.02
C MET A 1 15.73 -17.31 -4.99
N ALA A 2 15.65 -16.87 -3.75
CA ALA A 2 14.64 -17.37 -2.80
C ALA A 2 13.44 -16.42 -2.83
N ASP A 3 12.22 -16.99 -2.86
CA ASP A 3 10.99 -16.22 -2.68
C ASP A 3 10.47 -16.30 -1.21
N LEU A 4 9.32 -15.69 -0.91
CA LEU A 4 8.80 -15.64 0.45
C LEU A 4 8.20 -16.98 0.95
N SER A 5 8.12 -18.00 0.11
CA SER A 5 7.83 -19.38 0.55
C SER A 5 9.07 -20.07 1.17
N GLY A 6 10.23 -19.45 1.09
CA GLY A 6 11.54 -20.05 1.43
C GLY A 6 12.04 -21.05 0.40
N THR A 7 11.39 -21.14 -0.76
CA THR A 7 11.79 -22.04 -1.85
C THR A 7 12.76 -21.32 -2.78
N VAL A 8 13.80 -22.05 -3.25
CA VAL A 8 14.65 -21.55 -4.32
C VAL A 8 13.92 -21.65 -5.64
N VAL A 9 13.71 -20.52 -6.28
CA VAL A 9 13.00 -20.39 -7.55
C VAL A 9 13.99 -20.06 -8.66
N GLU A 10 13.91 -20.80 -9.77
CA GLU A 10 14.67 -20.50 -10.98
C GLU A 10 13.85 -19.58 -11.87
N VAL A 11 14.33 -18.38 -12.09
CA VAL A 11 13.70 -17.38 -12.96
C VAL A 11 14.38 -17.42 -14.33
N PRO A 12 13.64 -17.34 -15.45
CA PRO A 12 14.23 -17.26 -16.78
C PRO A 12 15.22 -16.08 -16.90
N ALA A 13 16.35 -16.31 -17.56
CA ALA A 13 17.39 -15.28 -17.71
C ALA A 13 16.90 -14.04 -18.53
N GLU A 14 15.95 -14.24 -19.43
CA GLU A 14 15.28 -13.18 -20.18
C GLU A 14 13.79 -13.19 -19.79
N LEU A 15 13.48 -12.48 -18.70
CA LEU A 15 12.11 -12.36 -18.20
C LEU A 15 11.45 -11.12 -18.80
N SER A 16 10.43 -11.34 -19.63
CA SER A 16 9.73 -10.26 -20.33
C SER A 16 8.20 -10.39 -20.29
N ARG A 17 7.67 -11.45 -19.67
CA ARG A 17 6.24 -11.73 -19.63
C ARG A 17 5.79 -12.16 -18.23
N ILE A 18 5.51 -11.18 -17.41
CA ILE A 18 5.13 -11.34 -16.00
C ILE A 18 3.63 -11.10 -15.84
N ALA A 19 2.95 -11.96 -15.09
CA ALA A 19 1.61 -11.70 -14.58
C ALA A 19 1.66 -11.41 -13.08
N VAL A 20 0.76 -10.54 -12.58
CA VAL A 20 0.78 -10.08 -11.20
C VAL A 20 -0.62 -10.18 -10.60
N THR A 21 -0.83 -11.09 -9.67
CA THR A 21 -2.15 -11.27 -9.04
C THR A 21 -2.41 -10.33 -7.86
N PRO A 22 -1.43 -10.03 -6.97
CA PRO A 22 -1.69 -9.17 -5.82
C PRO A 22 -1.80 -7.70 -6.21
N LEU A 23 -2.81 -7.01 -5.66
CA LEU A 23 -3.16 -5.63 -6.01
C LEU A 23 -2.02 -4.61 -5.92
N PRO A 24 -1.24 -4.49 -4.83
CA PRO A 24 -0.21 -3.46 -4.73
C PRO A 24 1.05 -3.80 -5.54
N TRP A 25 1.28 -5.10 -5.86
CA TRP A 25 2.56 -5.56 -6.38
C TRP A 25 2.83 -5.16 -7.83
N SER A 26 1.83 -4.91 -8.64
CA SER A 26 2.05 -4.39 -9.99
C SER A 26 2.67 -2.98 -9.99
N SER A 27 2.30 -2.12 -9.04
CA SER A 27 2.95 -0.82 -8.87
C SER A 27 4.35 -0.94 -8.28
N VAL A 28 4.58 -1.91 -7.38
CA VAL A 28 5.92 -2.22 -6.85
C VAL A 28 6.85 -2.73 -7.94
N ILE A 29 6.38 -3.66 -8.78
CA ILE A 29 7.15 -4.18 -9.93
C ILE A 29 7.50 -3.04 -10.88
N TYR A 30 6.54 -2.19 -11.23
CA TYR A 30 6.81 -0.99 -12.03
C TYR A 30 7.88 -0.09 -11.38
N ALA A 31 7.80 0.17 -10.10
CA ALA A 31 8.74 1.04 -9.40
C ALA A 31 10.17 0.47 -9.41
N ILE A 32 10.31 -0.84 -9.25
CA ILE A 32 11.61 -1.53 -9.26
C ILE A 32 12.15 -1.69 -10.68
N ASP A 33 11.31 -2.07 -11.65
CA ASP A 33 11.69 -2.29 -13.04
C ASP A 33 11.92 -0.98 -13.81
N GLY A 34 11.14 0.06 -13.51
CA GLY A 34 11.13 1.34 -14.20
C GLY A 34 10.25 1.37 -15.45
N THR A 35 9.54 0.28 -15.77
CA THR A 35 8.66 0.16 -16.93
C THR A 35 7.55 -0.86 -16.67
N SER A 36 6.42 -0.74 -17.40
CA SER A 36 5.38 -1.78 -17.44
C SER A 36 5.59 -2.81 -18.55
N GLU A 37 6.59 -2.66 -19.42
CA GLU A 37 6.76 -3.48 -20.64
C GLU A 37 6.95 -4.98 -20.35
N HIS A 38 7.48 -5.34 -19.19
CA HIS A 38 7.66 -6.75 -18.80
C HIS A 38 6.40 -7.38 -18.19
N MET A 39 5.40 -6.59 -17.82
CA MET A 39 4.10 -7.08 -17.36
C MET A 39 3.16 -7.33 -18.54
N VAL A 40 2.38 -8.40 -18.49
CA VAL A 40 1.39 -8.73 -19.52
C VAL A 40 -0.02 -8.90 -18.98
N SER A 41 -0.17 -9.16 -17.70
CA SER A 41 -1.47 -9.34 -17.04
C SER A 41 -1.40 -8.91 -15.57
N ILE A 42 -2.43 -8.23 -15.13
CA ILE A 42 -2.55 -7.72 -13.75
C ILE A 42 -3.97 -7.93 -13.21
N ASN A 43 -4.11 -7.84 -11.90
CA ASN A 43 -5.42 -7.83 -11.25
C ASN A 43 -6.25 -6.62 -11.71
N PRO A 44 -7.56 -6.79 -12.02
CA PRO A 44 -8.42 -5.69 -12.46
C PRO A 44 -8.51 -4.54 -11.46
N GLY A 45 -8.40 -4.82 -10.15
CA GLY A 45 -8.34 -3.79 -9.12
C GLY A 45 -7.09 -2.93 -9.19
N ALA A 46 -5.95 -3.47 -9.67
CA ALA A 46 -4.75 -2.69 -9.91
C ALA A 46 -4.92 -1.70 -11.07
N MET A 47 -5.63 -2.09 -12.13
CA MET A 47 -5.98 -1.20 -13.23
C MET A 47 -6.92 -0.08 -12.77
N THR A 48 -7.88 -0.38 -11.90
CA THR A 48 -8.76 0.64 -11.30
C THR A 48 -7.94 1.66 -10.49
N ALA A 49 -6.97 1.19 -9.70
CA ALA A 49 -6.08 2.08 -8.96
C ALA A 49 -5.23 2.93 -9.90
N TYR A 50 -4.65 2.34 -10.95
CA TYR A 50 -3.87 3.06 -11.97
C TYR A 50 -4.66 4.21 -12.60
N THR A 51 -5.90 4.00 -13.00
CA THR A 51 -6.74 5.04 -13.64
C THR A 51 -7.09 6.18 -12.71
N ASN A 52 -7.14 5.91 -11.40
CA ASN A 52 -7.56 6.88 -10.38
C ASN A 52 -6.40 7.57 -9.67
N CYS A 53 -5.14 7.19 -9.95
CA CYS A 53 -3.96 7.71 -9.28
C CYS A 53 -2.97 8.37 -10.25
N PHE A 54 -1.88 8.89 -9.68
CA PHE A 54 -0.83 9.57 -10.43
C PHE A 54 -0.08 8.66 -11.42
N PHE A 55 -0.10 7.35 -11.21
CA PHE A 55 0.59 6.39 -12.05
C PHE A 55 0.22 6.51 -13.54
N SER A 56 -1.02 6.85 -13.88
CA SER A 56 -1.48 7.06 -15.25
C SER A 56 -0.71 8.17 -16.01
N LYS A 57 -0.01 9.05 -15.29
CA LYS A 57 0.85 10.11 -15.86
C LYS A 57 2.29 9.66 -16.08
N LEU A 58 2.72 8.59 -15.42
CA LEU A 58 4.09 8.08 -15.50
C LEU A 58 4.27 7.09 -16.65
N ASP A 59 3.31 6.19 -16.85
CA ASP A 59 3.40 5.13 -17.84
C ASP A 59 2.04 4.84 -18.49
N SER A 60 1.89 5.22 -19.75
CA SER A 60 0.67 4.95 -20.51
C SER A 60 0.58 3.49 -20.99
N GLY A 61 1.70 2.76 -21.06
CA GLY A 61 1.74 1.34 -21.46
C GLY A 61 1.03 0.43 -20.47
N TYR A 62 1.00 0.84 -19.20
CA TYR A 62 0.29 0.08 -18.17
C TYR A 62 -1.22 -0.08 -18.46
N ALA A 63 -1.85 0.89 -19.15
CA ALA A 63 -3.26 0.83 -19.54
C ALA A 63 -3.58 -0.30 -20.54
N GLU A 64 -2.57 -0.82 -21.22
CA GLU A 64 -2.71 -1.88 -22.23
C GLU A 64 -2.59 -3.30 -21.62
N LEU A 65 -2.30 -3.40 -20.32
CA LEU A 65 -2.14 -4.69 -19.65
C LEU A 65 -3.49 -5.44 -19.58
N ASP A 66 -3.43 -6.74 -19.74
CA ASP A 66 -4.61 -7.60 -19.61
C ASP A 66 -5.11 -7.65 -18.17
N THR A 67 -6.43 -7.55 -18.02
CA THR A 67 -7.12 -7.64 -16.73
C THR A 67 -8.18 -8.74 -16.70
N THR A 68 -8.19 -9.62 -17.72
CA THR A 68 -9.22 -10.67 -17.87
C THR A 68 -8.74 -12.05 -17.45
N SER A 69 -7.43 -12.27 -17.42
CA SER A 69 -6.82 -13.55 -17.06
C SER A 69 -6.58 -13.73 -15.55
N ILE A 70 -6.80 -12.68 -14.77
CA ILE A 70 -6.72 -12.69 -13.30
C ILE A 70 -8.06 -12.18 -12.73
N GLY A 71 -8.64 -12.93 -11.80
CA GLY A 71 -9.85 -12.52 -11.11
C GLY A 71 -9.59 -11.47 -10.01
N SER A 72 -10.62 -10.70 -9.66
CA SER A 72 -10.56 -9.76 -8.53
C SER A 72 -10.35 -10.46 -7.17
N ASP A 73 -10.61 -11.75 -7.12
CA ASP A 73 -10.37 -12.67 -6.00
C ASP A 73 -9.01 -13.35 -6.05
N PHE A 74 -8.10 -12.86 -6.91
CA PHE A 74 -6.75 -13.38 -7.16
C PHE A 74 -6.71 -14.74 -7.89
N SER A 75 -7.84 -15.28 -8.34
CA SER A 75 -7.88 -16.48 -9.15
C SER A 75 -7.14 -16.30 -10.49
N ILE A 76 -6.56 -17.38 -11.01
CA ILE A 76 -5.70 -17.35 -12.18
C ILE A 76 -6.32 -18.23 -13.28
N ASN A 77 -6.52 -17.67 -14.47
CA ASN A 77 -6.87 -18.46 -15.65
C ASN A 77 -5.59 -19.08 -16.25
N MET A 78 -5.34 -20.34 -15.91
CA MET A 78 -4.12 -21.06 -16.32
C MET A 78 -3.99 -21.20 -17.84
N GLU A 79 -5.09 -21.36 -18.58
CA GLU A 79 -5.08 -21.45 -20.04
C GLU A 79 -4.64 -20.14 -20.68
N GLU A 80 -5.13 -19.01 -20.16
CA GLU A 80 -4.72 -17.67 -20.60
C GLU A 80 -3.25 -17.39 -20.26
N MET A 81 -2.73 -17.82 -19.10
CA MET A 81 -1.32 -17.68 -18.77
C MET A 81 -0.43 -18.38 -19.82
N VAL A 82 -0.76 -19.61 -20.17
CA VAL A 82 -0.04 -20.37 -21.22
C VAL A 82 -0.20 -19.70 -22.60
N SER A 83 -1.42 -19.32 -22.97
CA SER A 83 -1.72 -18.66 -24.24
C SER A 83 -0.95 -17.35 -24.44
N ARG A 84 -0.80 -16.60 -23.39
CA ARG A 84 -0.05 -15.34 -23.36
C ARG A 84 1.46 -15.52 -23.24
N GLY A 85 1.93 -16.76 -23.09
CA GLY A 85 3.36 -17.07 -22.91
C GLY A 85 3.94 -16.47 -21.64
N VAL A 86 3.15 -16.43 -20.57
CA VAL A 86 3.62 -15.94 -19.25
C VAL A 86 4.77 -16.81 -18.77
N GLN A 87 5.84 -16.19 -18.34
CA GLN A 87 7.05 -16.86 -17.86
C GLN A 87 7.10 -16.94 -16.33
N ALA A 88 6.62 -15.90 -15.66
CA ALA A 88 6.52 -15.85 -14.21
C ALA A 88 5.19 -15.21 -13.76
N VAL A 89 4.67 -15.68 -12.64
CA VAL A 89 3.48 -15.09 -12.00
C VAL A 89 3.83 -14.71 -10.56
N VAL A 90 3.67 -13.46 -10.23
CA VAL A 90 3.77 -13.00 -8.84
C VAL A 90 2.44 -13.27 -8.16
N ILE A 91 2.47 -14.00 -7.05
CA ILE A 91 1.32 -14.46 -6.26
C ILE A 91 1.55 -14.23 -4.77
N TRP A 92 0.48 -14.29 -3.99
CA TRP A 92 0.61 -14.30 -2.53
C TRP A 92 1.23 -15.61 -2.02
N ASP A 93 1.92 -15.57 -0.90
CA ASP A 93 2.58 -16.72 -0.25
C ASP A 93 1.62 -17.84 0.17
N TYR A 94 0.34 -17.53 0.37
CA TYR A 94 -0.70 -18.52 0.69
C TYR A 94 -1.32 -19.20 -0.54
N GLN A 95 -1.04 -18.74 -1.76
CA GLN A 95 -1.56 -19.33 -3.02
C GLN A 95 -0.75 -20.57 -3.45
N THR A 96 -0.61 -21.54 -2.57
CA THR A 96 0.26 -22.70 -2.76
C THR A 96 -0.25 -23.68 -3.82
N GLU A 97 -1.58 -23.81 -3.96
CA GLU A 97 -2.19 -24.68 -4.99
C GLU A 97 -1.96 -24.10 -6.39
N GLU A 98 -2.15 -22.79 -6.57
CA GLU A 98 -1.87 -22.09 -7.83
C GLU A 98 -0.39 -22.17 -8.19
N ALA A 99 0.50 -22.06 -7.19
CA ALA A 99 1.94 -22.22 -7.42
C ALA A 99 2.30 -23.58 -8.00
N GLU A 100 1.73 -24.67 -7.49
CA GLU A 100 1.98 -26.01 -8.03
C GLU A 100 1.39 -26.20 -9.44
N GLN A 101 0.23 -25.60 -9.72
CA GLN A 101 -0.37 -25.62 -11.07
C GLN A 101 0.50 -24.84 -12.07
N LEU A 102 1.01 -23.67 -11.70
CA LEU A 102 1.92 -22.87 -12.52
C LEU A 102 3.21 -23.63 -12.84
N LYS A 103 3.84 -24.24 -11.82
CA LYS A 103 5.04 -25.08 -12.00
C LYS A 103 4.80 -26.26 -12.97
N ALA A 104 3.65 -26.91 -12.86
CA ALA A 104 3.28 -28.01 -13.77
C ALA A 104 3.14 -27.57 -15.23
N LEU A 105 2.86 -26.28 -15.48
CA LEU A 105 2.78 -25.65 -16.79
C LEU A 105 4.12 -25.04 -17.26
N GLY A 106 5.18 -25.15 -16.45
CA GLY A 106 6.49 -24.57 -16.76
C GLY A 106 6.53 -23.04 -16.53
N ILE A 107 5.58 -22.50 -15.77
CA ILE A 107 5.54 -21.08 -15.39
C ILE A 107 6.09 -20.94 -13.98
N THR A 108 6.98 -19.98 -13.77
CA THR A 108 7.62 -19.75 -12.48
C THR A 108 6.70 -18.96 -11.53
N PRO A 109 6.18 -19.54 -10.43
CA PRO A 109 5.54 -18.73 -9.38
C PRO A 109 6.59 -18.02 -8.55
N VAL A 110 6.34 -16.76 -8.22
CA VAL A 110 7.16 -15.95 -7.31
C VAL A 110 6.26 -15.45 -6.18
N MET A 111 6.45 -15.99 -4.99
CA MET A 111 5.64 -15.68 -3.83
C MET A 111 6.11 -14.41 -3.14
N VAL A 112 5.16 -13.54 -2.82
CA VAL A 112 5.38 -12.28 -2.09
C VAL A 112 4.48 -12.20 -0.86
N LYS A 113 4.90 -11.41 0.11
CA LYS A 113 4.21 -11.20 1.37
C LYS A 113 4.40 -9.74 1.81
N ASN A 114 3.46 -9.20 2.58
CA ASN A 114 3.51 -7.82 3.07
C ASN A 114 2.79 -7.63 4.42
N GLU A 115 2.82 -8.67 5.26
CA GLU A 115 2.20 -8.61 6.59
C GLU A 115 3.04 -7.81 7.58
N THR A 116 4.36 -7.88 7.46
CA THR A 116 5.31 -7.13 8.30
C THR A 116 6.25 -6.29 7.44
N THR A 117 7.00 -5.39 8.10
CA THR A 117 8.08 -4.63 7.47
C THR A 117 9.13 -5.54 6.83
N GLU A 118 9.54 -6.58 7.55
CA GLU A 118 10.53 -7.55 7.08
C GLU A 118 10.01 -8.33 5.86
N ASP A 119 8.73 -8.73 5.86
CA ASP A 119 8.10 -9.40 4.73
C ASP A 119 8.09 -8.51 3.50
N LEU A 120 7.75 -7.24 3.66
CA LEU A 120 7.69 -6.26 2.58
C LEU A 120 9.08 -6.04 1.97
N GLN A 121 10.10 -5.80 2.81
CA GLN A 121 11.48 -5.58 2.36
C GLN A 121 12.08 -6.84 1.71
N ALA A 122 11.81 -8.02 2.26
CA ALA A 122 12.23 -9.28 1.66
C ALA A 122 11.54 -9.52 0.31
N SER A 123 10.27 -9.14 0.17
CA SER A 123 9.55 -9.22 -1.09
C SER A 123 10.11 -8.23 -2.14
N PHE A 124 10.48 -7.00 -1.75
CA PHE A 124 11.18 -6.08 -2.67
C PHE A 124 12.50 -6.69 -3.16
N THR A 125 13.27 -7.28 -2.25
CA THR A 125 14.53 -7.97 -2.60
C THR A 125 14.27 -9.12 -3.58
N ALA A 126 13.25 -9.93 -3.35
CA ALA A 126 12.88 -11.04 -4.23
C ALA A 126 12.45 -10.52 -5.63
N ILE A 127 11.65 -9.47 -5.71
CA ILE A 127 11.27 -8.83 -6.98
C ILE A 127 12.49 -8.23 -7.68
N GLY A 128 13.39 -7.56 -6.95
CA GLY A 128 14.64 -7.04 -7.51
C GLY A 128 15.49 -8.14 -8.14
N GLN A 129 15.66 -9.27 -7.46
CA GLN A 129 16.37 -10.44 -7.99
C GLN A 129 15.65 -11.06 -9.20
N MET A 130 14.32 -11.12 -9.18
CA MET A 130 13.52 -11.60 -10.31
C MET A 130 13.74 -10.77 -11.58
N LEU A 131 13.85 -9.45 -11.41
CA LEU A 131 13.98 -8.49 -12.52
C LEU A 131 15.45 -8.17 -12.90
N GLY A 132 16.45 -8.63 -12.11
CA GLY A 132 17.84 -8.20 -12.25
C GLY A 132 18.03 -6.72 -11.91
N LYS A 133 17.26 -6.22 -10.93
CA LYS A 133 17.21 -4.84 -10.46
C LYS A 133 17.46 -4.74 -8.96
N GLU A 134 18.38 -5.53 -8.45
CA GLU A 134 18.68 -5.65 -7.01
C GLU A 134 19.03 -4.30 -6.38
N GLU A 135 19.83 -3.48 -7.10
CA GLU A 135 20.20 -2.14 -6.62
C GLU A 135 18.97 -1.24 -6.45
N ARG A 136 18.01 -1.33 -7.38
CA ARG A 136 16.78 -0.54 -7.31
C ARG A 136 15.87 -0.98 -6.16
N ALA A 137 15.76 -2.28 -5.93
CA ALA A 137 15.02 -2.83 -4.80
C ALA A 137 15.64 -2.41 -3.46
N GLU A 138 16.99 -2.42 -3.37
CA GLU A 138 17.72 -1.97 -2.17
C GLU A 138 17.52 -0.48 -1.89
N GLN A 139 17.42 0.37 -2.92
CA GLN A 139 17.10 1.78 -2.73
C GLN A 139 15.74 1.96 -2.04
N PHE A 140 14.70 1.19 -2.40
CA PHE A 140 13.40 1.24 -1.72
C PHE A 140 13.46 0.67 -0.30
N ASN A 141 14.22 -0.41 -0.08
CA ASN A 141 14.48 -0.95 1.26
C ASN A 141 15.17 0.08 2.17
N THR A 142 16.15 0.80 1.62
CA THR A 142 16.88 1.85 2.35
C THR A 142 15.93 3.00 2.73
N LEU A 143 15.10 3.48 1.81
CA LEU A 143 14.11 4.52 2.11
C LEU A 143 13.17 4.13 3.25
N TYR A 144 12.74 2.87 3.25
CA TYR A 144 11.88 2.36 4.30
C TYR A 144 12.62 2.38 5.66
N THR A 145 13.83 1.84 5.69
CA THR A 145 14.64 1.80 6.89
C THR A 145 14.94 3.20 7.43
N GLU A 146 15.30 4.14 6.57
CA GLU A 146 15.55 5.53 6.95
C GLU A 146 14.31 6.22 7.53
N ALA A 147 13.14 6.02 6.94
CA ALA A 147 11.89 6.57 7.46
C ALA A 147 11.53 5.99 8.83
N TYR A 148 11.69 4.66 8.98
CA TYR A 148 11.44 3.97 10.23
C TYR A 148 12.39 4.44 11.33
N GLU A 149 13.70 4.43 11.08
CA GLU A 149 14.72 4.87 12.04
C GLU A 149 14.56 6.35 12.42
N TYR A 150 14.19 7.19 11.45
CA TYR A 150 13.89 8.60 11.73
C TYR A 150 12.75 8.73 12.75
N LEU A 151 11.61 8.06 12.54
CA LEU A 151 10.48 8.12 13.48
C LEU A 151 10.83 7.46 14.82
N GLN A 152 11.58 6.37 14.81
CA GLN A 152 12.08 5.72 16.03
C GLN A 152 12.94 6.64 16.88
N SER A 153 13.72 7.53 16.27
CA SER A 153 14.58 8.47 17.00
C SER A 153 13.82 9.47 17.86
N PHE A 154 12.52 9.66 17.60
CA PHE A 154 11.63 10.55 18.37
C PHE A 154 10.77 9.81 19.41
N GLN A 155 10.89 8.49 19.56
CA GLN A 155 9.98 7.71 20.41
C GLN A 155 9.97 8.11 21.88
N GLU A 156 11.06 8.64 22.42
CA GLU A 156 11.08 9.17 23.79
C GLU A 156 10.15 10.39 23.91
N GLN A 157 10.15 11.29 22.93
CA GLN A 157 9.29 12.48 22.89
C GLN A 157 7.83 12.08 22.63
N VAL A 158 7.59 11.18 21.70
CA VAL A 158 6.27 10.62 21.36
C VAL A 158 5.62 9.95 22.58
N ASN A 159 6.39 9.17 23.35
CA ASN A 159 5.88 8.49 24.54
C ASN A 159 5.61 9.44 25.72
N ALA A 160 6.24 10.62 25.73
CA ALA A 160 6.02 11.65 26.74
C ALA A 160 4.88 12.62 26.38
N ALA A 161 4.43 12.65 25.13
CA ALA A 161 3.38 13.53 24.65
C ALA A 161 1.98 12.94 24.85
N ASP A 162 0.98 13.81 24.81
CA ASP A 162 -0.42 13.41 24.72
C ASP A 162 -0.66 12.78 23.33
N LYS A 163 -1.26 11.60 23.32
CA LYS A 163 -1.56 10.88 22.09
C LYS A 163 -2.99 11.21 21.64
N PRO A 164 -3.18 11.85 20.46
CA PRO A 164 -4.51 12.10 19.94
C PRO A 164 -5.19 10.78 19.57
N LYS A 165 -6.49 10.70 19.81
CA LYS A 165 -7.34 9.57 19.44
C LYS A 165 -7.53 9.55 17.92
N VAL A 166 -7.05 8.51 17.25
CA VAL A 166 -7.14 8.35 15.81
C VAL A 166 -8.06 7.20 15.45
N LEU A 167 -9.09 7.50 14.67
CA LEU A 167 -9.99 6.51 14.08
C LEU A 167 -9.66 6.38 12.58
N TYR A 168 -9.32 5.17 12.12
CA TYR A 168 -9.02 4.93 10.71
C TYR A 168 -10.12 4.11 10.03
N LEU A 169 -10.93 4.78 9.23
CA LEU A 169 -12.05 4.20 8.47
C LEU A 169 -11.57 3.63 7.12
N ARG A 170 -11.97 2.40 6.83
CA ARG A 170 -11.71 1.74 5.55
C ARG A 170 -12.73 2.15 4.48
N ASN A 171 -14.01 2.24 4.86
CA ASN A 171 -15.09 2.55 3.94
C ASN A 171 -16.28 3.25 4.65
N ALA A 172 -17.25 3.69 3.85
CA ALA A 172 -18.47 4.34 4.33
C ALA A 172 -19.38 3.44 5.19
N GLU A 173 -19.16 2.12 5.20
CA GLU A 173 -19.89 1.14 6.03
C GLU A 173 -19.27 0.96 7.42
N LEU A 174 -18.42 1.89 7.85
CA LEU A 174 -17.72 1.89 9.14
C LEU A 174 -16.83 0.65 9.37
N LYS A 175 -16.31 0.04 8.30
CA LYS A 175 -15.19 -0.89 8.40
C LYS A 175 -13.92 -0.13 8.73
N LEU A 176 -13.00 -0.79 9.44
CA LEU A 176 -11.79 -0.16 9.96
C LEU A 176 -10.55 -0.63 9.19
N GLN A 177 -9.57 0.27 9.10
CA GLN A 177 -8.24 0.03 8.52
C GLN A 177 -7.16 0.00 9.61
N GLY A 178 -7.41 0.60 10.77
CA GLY A 178 -6.43 0.75 11.84
C GLY A 178 -6.00 -0.55 12.52
N ASN A 179 -6.70 -1.67 12.26
CA ASN A 179 -6.34 -3.01 12.74
C ASN A 179 -5.39 -3.79 11.80
N ASP A 180 -5.10 -3.26 10.62
CA ASP A 180 -4.04 -3.79 9.77
C ASP A 180 -2.69 -3.60 10.48
N MET A 181 -1.89 -4.67 10.59
CA MET A 181 -0.64 -4.64 11.38
C MET A 181 0.31 -3.54 10.93
N PHE A 182 0.43 -3.37 9.63
CA PHE A 182 1.26 -2.32 9.02
C PHE A 182 0.77 -0.91 9.37
N ILE A 183 -0.54 -0.67 9.30
CA ILE A 183 -1.16 0.61 9.67
C ILE A 183 -1.05 0.86 11.18
N ALA A 184 -1.26 -0.19 12.00
CA ALA A 184 -1.13 -0.09 13.45
C ALA A 184 0.29 0.32 13.87
N GLU A 185 1.33 -0.28 13.28
CA GLU A 185 2.73 0.09 13.52
C GLU A 185 3.01 1.54 13.11
N ALA A 186 2.54 1.96 11.94
CA ALA A 186 2.74 3.33 11.46
C ALA A 186 2.05 4.37 12.35
N LEU A 187 0.85 4.07 12.85
CA LEU A 187 0.12 4.92 13.81
C LEU A 187 0.83 4.99 15.15
N GLU A 188 1.37 3.87 15.66
CA GLU A 188 2.14 3.83 16.90
C GLU A 188 3.40 4.68 16.80
N LEU A 189 4.17 4.53 15.73
CA LEU A 189 5.38 5.32 15.46
C LEU A 189 5.07 6.82 15.35
N ALA A 190 3.92 7.18 14.79
CA ALA A 190 3.44 8.54 14.68
C ALA A 190 2.90 9.12 16.01
N GLY A 191 2.75 8.32 17.06
CA GLY A 191 2.25 8.74 18.36
C GLY A 191 0.73 8.88 18.45
N ALA A 192 -0.01 8.06 17.71
CA ALA A 192 -1.46 7.97 17.79
C ALA A 192 -1.93 7.13 19.00
N ASP A 193 -3.08 7.47 19.56
CA ASP A 193 -3.95 6.53 20.27
C ASP A 193 -4.90 5.91 19.22
N ASN A 194 -4.56 4.73 18.72
CA ASN A 194 -5.36 4.01 17.73
C ASN A 194 -6.58 3.39 18.42
N VAL A 195 -7.67 4.14 18.47
CA VAL A 195 -8.86 3.84 19.29
C VAL A 195 -9.68 2.63 18.84
N ALA A 196 -9.33 2.03 17.73
CA ALA A 196 -10.04 0.90 17.14
C ALA A 196 -9.10 -0.22 16.66
N ALA A 197 -7.90 -0.33 17.27
CA ALA A 197 -6.87 -1.29 16.87
C ALA A 197 -7.34 -2.76 16.85
N ASP A 198 -8.22 -3.13 17.76
CA ASP A 198 -8.71 -4.52 17.91
C ASP A 198 -10.04 -4.77 17.17
N LEU A 199 -10.57 -3.79 16.44
CA LEU A 199 -11.88 -3.86 15.79
C LEU A 199 -11.75 -3.94 14.27
N SER A 200 -12.64 -4.67 13.63
CA SER A 200 -12.79 -4.72 12.16
C SER A 200 -13.89 -3.78 11.65
N SER A 201 -14.82 -3.37 12.53
CA SER A 201 -15.90 -2.42 12.26
C SER A 201 -16.34 -1.76 13.55
N ILE A 202 -17.02 -0.61 13.43
CA ILE A 202 -17.48 0.19 14.56
C ILE A 202 -18.88 0.74 14.27
N THR A 203 -19.64 1.08 15.31
CA THR A 203 -20.95 1.73 15.20
C THR A 203 -20.84 3.23 15.44
N MET A 204 -21.86 4.01 14.99
CA MET A 204 -21.90 5.45 15.27
C MET A 204 -21.98 5.77 16.76
N GLU A 205 -22.68 4.93 17.56
CA GLU A 205 -22.73 5.09 19.00
C GLU A 205 -21.36 4.94 19.65
N GLU A 206 -20.57 3.97 19.19
CA GLU A 206 -19.20 3.78 19.68
C GLU A 206 -18.28 4.94 19.25
N ILE A 207 -18.41 5.43 18.00
CA ILE A 207 -17.66 6.60 17.51
C ILE A 207 -17.97 7.84 18.38
N LEU A 208 -19.25 8.10 18.66
CA LEU A 208 -19.65 9.21 19.52
C LEU A 208 -19.16 9.05 20.96
N ALA A 209 -19.11 7.83 21.49
CA ALA A 209 -18.60 7.55 22.85
C ALA A 209 -17.07 7.69 22.94
N ILE A 210 -16.33 7.29 21.90
CA ILE A 210 -14.87 7.43 21.80
C ILE A 210 -14.50 8.90 21.57
N ASP A 211 -15.25 9.60 20.73
CA ASP A 211 -15.03 10.96 20.27
C ASP A 211 -13.58 11.18 19.77
N PRO A 212 -13.24 10.68 18.57
CA PRO A 212 -11.89 10.76 18.03
C PRO A 212 -11.46 12.20 17.73
N ASP A 213 -10.16 12.48 17.96
CA ASP A 213 -9.53 13.77 17.63
C ASP A 213 -9.19 13.90 16.15
N ILE A 214 -8.90 12.77 15.51
CA ILE A 214 -8.55 12.68 14.09
C ILE A 214 -9.29 11.49 13.48
N ILE A 215 -9.83 11.70 12.27
CA ILE A 215 -10.34 10.61 11.44
C ILE A 215 -9.48 10.51 10.18
N LEU A 216 -8.93 9.33 9.93
CA LEU A 216 -8.29 8.95 8.68
C LEU A 216 -9.27 8.15 7.83
N MET A 217 -9.22 8.33 6.53
CA MET A 217 -10.09 7.64 5.57
C MET A 217 -9.23 6.95 4.52
N SER A 218 -9.40 5.64 4.37
CA SER A 218 -8.72 4.86 3.35
C SER A 218 -9.16 5.27 1.93
N ASN A 219 -8.23 5.22 0.99
CA ASN A 219 -8.54 5.31 -0.44
C ASN A 219 -9.04 3.99 -1.05
N PHE A 220 -9.40 3.02 -0.22
CA PHE A 220 -10.07 1.81 -0.67
C PHE A 220 -11.49 2.07 -1.18
N ASP A 221 -12.16 3.07 -0.63
CA ASP A 221 -13.51 3.48 -0.97
C ASP A 221 -13.55 4.95 -1.45
N SER A 222 -14.61 5.32 -2.15
CA SER A 222 -14.78 6.64 -2.77
C SER A 222 -15.26 7.74 -1.82
N PHE A 223 -15.71 7.41 -0.59
CA PHE A 223 -16.16 8.42 0.38
C PHE A 223 -15.06 9.42 0.74
N THR A 224 -15.42 10.64 1.08
CA THR A 224 -14.53 11.79 1.23
C THR A 224 -14.73 12.50 2.56
N PRO A 225 -13.78 13.32 3.05
CA PRO A 225 -13.98 14.15 4.22
C PRO A 225 -15.22 15.06 4.13
N ALA A 226 -15.59 15.51 2.93
CA ALA A 226 -16.79 16.31 2.71
C ALA A 226 -18.08 15.55 3.05
N ASP A 227 -18.10 14.23 2.86
CA ASP A 227 -19.28 13.41 3.19
C ASP A 227 -19.53 13.36 4.70
N LEU A 228 -18.47 13.43 5.52
CA LEU A 228 -18.58 13.56 6.98
C LEU A 228 -18.94 15.00 7.38
N TYR A 229 -18.25 16.00 6.84
CA TYR A 229 -18.52 17.42 7.17
C TYR A 229 -19.95 17.85 6.83
N GLU A 230 -20.49 17.35 5.74
CA GLU A 230 -21.83 17.69 5.26
C GLU A 230 -22.90 16.66 5.68
N ASN A 231 -22.50 15.67 6.49
CA ASN A 231 -23.37 14.62 7.04
C ASN A 231 -24.17 13.88 5.95
N ARG A 232 -23.49 13.49 4.86
CA ARG A 232 -24.14 12.92 3.66
C ARG A 232 -24.32 11.41 3.70
N LEU A 233 -23.74 10.72 4.69
CA LEU A 233 -23.78 9.26 4.78
C LEU A 233 -25.09 8.82 5.45
N ASP A 234 -25.91 8.07 4.72
CA ASP A 234 -27.22 7.63 5.20
C ASP A 234 -27.15 6.81 6.50
N GLY A 235 -27.92 7.21 7.50
CA GLY A 235 -27.98 6.53 8.80
C GLY A 235 -26.80 6.84 9.74
N GLN A 236 -25.93 7.78 9.39
CA GLN A 236 -24.79 8.21 10.20
C GLN A 236 -24.90 9.70 10.55
N ASP A 237 -24.68 10.07 11.79
CA ASP A 237 -24.64 11.46 12.24
C ASP A 237 -23.27 11.83 12.82
N TRP A 238 -22.49 12.56 12.03
CA TRP A 238 -21.14 13.00 12.32
C TRP A 238 -21.07 14.39 12.97
N SER A 239 -22.21 15.07 13.11
CA SER A 239 -22.28 16.48 13.52
C SER A 239 -21.78 16.80 14.92
N GLN A 240 -21.59 15.77 15.77
CA GLN A 240 -21.12 15.93 17.14
C GLN A 240 -19.70 15.36 17.36
N VAL A 241 -19.07 14.79 16.32
CA VAL A 241 -17.74 14.18 16.42
C VAL A 241 -16.66 15.26 16.40
N SER A 242 -15.79 15.29 17.39
CA SER A 242 -14.75 16.31 17.56
C SER A 242 -13.84 16.46 16.34
N ALA A 243 -13.41 15.36 15.71
CA ALA A 243 -12.62 15.39 14.47
C ALA A 243 -13.33 16.12 13.34
N VAL A 244 -14.65 15.95 13.22
CA VAL A 244 -15.47 16.61 12.18
C VAL A 244 -15.65 18.10 12.50
N LEU A 245 -15.98 18.43 13.74
CA LEU A 245 -16.15 19.81 14.20
C LEU A 245 -14.86 20.64 14.06
N ASN A 246 -13.71 20.01 14.30
CA ASN A 246 -12.39 20.65 14.22
C ASN A 246 -11.73 20.53 12.83
N HIS A 247 -12.43 20.04 11.83
CA HIS A 247 -11.90 19.82 10.46
C HIS A 247 -10.64 18.94 10.42
N ARG A 248 -10.55 17.92 11.28
CA ARG A 248 -9.45 16.96 11.35
C ARG A 248 -9.83 15.60 10.77
N VAL A 249 -10.42 15.61 9.58
CA VAL A 249 -10.75 14.42 8.79
C VAL A 249 -9.88 14.44 7.53
N TYR A 250 -9.12 13.37 7.29
CA TYR A 250 -8.14 13.33 6.23
C TYR A 250 -8.27 12.05 5.40
N LYS A 251 -8.27 12.20 4.09
CA LYS A 251 -8.17 11.08 3.15
C LYS A 251 -6.71 10.72 2.96
N THR A 252 -6.36 9.43 3.04
CA THR A 252 -5.01 8.96 2.76
C THR A 252 -4.58 9.36 1.36
N PRO A 253 -3.34 9.87 1.16
CA PRO A 253 -2.85 10.23 -0.16
C PRO A 253 -2.75 9.04 -1.12
N MET A 254 -2.67 9.35 -2.41
CA MET A 254 -2.38 8.41 -3.49
C MET A 254 -1.24 8.95 -4.34
N GLY A 255 -0.33 8.07 -4.70
CA GLY A 255 0.73 8.32 -5.64
C GLY A 255 0.65 7.38 -6.84
N ILE A 256 1.58 6.43 -6.97
CA ILE A 256 1.46 5.33 -7.94
C ILE A 256 0.48 4.25 -7.44
N TYR A 257 0.28 4.18 -6.13
CA TYR A 257 -0.77 3.38 -5.50
C TYR A 257 -1.29 4.12 -4.28
N ARG A 258 -2.22 3.49 -3.53
CA ARG A 258 -2.71 4.03 -2.26
C ARG A 258 -1.63 3.94 -1.19
N TRP A 259 -1.38 5.02 -0.47
CA TRP A 259 -0.35 5.00 0.58
C TRP A 259 -0.71 4.09 1.77
N ASP A 260 -1.98 3.82 1.98
CA ASP A 260 -2.48 2.89 3.00
C ASP A 260 -2.39 1.41 2.63
N ALA A 261 -1.73 1.08 1.53
CA ALA A 261 -1.37 -0.27 1.15
C ALA A 261 0.17 -0.39 1.17
N PRO A 262 0.73 -1.43 1.81
CA PRO A 262 2.18 -1.62 1.85
C PRO A 262 2.79 -1.64 0.45
N GLY A 263 3.77 -0.77 0.22
CA GLY A 263 4.40 -0.60 -1.09
C GLY A 263 5.60 0.34 -1.03
N VAL A 264 6.09 0.77 -2.18
CA VAL A 264 7.27 1.65 -2.26
C VAL A 264 7.04 3.06 -1.72
N GLU A 265 5.79 3.48 -1.56
CA GLU A 265 5.39 4.78 -1.01
C GLU A 265 5.12 4.75 0.51
N THR A 266 5.28 3.59 1.14
CA THR A 266 5.13 3.43 2.60
C THR A 266 5.96 4.42 3.43
N PRO A 267 7.22 4.73 3.08
CA PRO A 267 8.00 5.74 3.79
C PRO A 267 7.34 7.12 3.80
N LEU A 268 6.69 7.50 2.71
CA LEU A 268 5.94 8.76 2.63
C LEU A 268 4.70 8.73 3.54
N MET A 269 3.98 7.61 3.58
CA MET A 269 2.82 7.46 4.47
C MET A 269 3.22 7.59 5.94
N MET A 270 4.31 6.94 6.35
CA MET A 270 4.81 7.00 7.72
C MET A 270 5.14 8.44 8.13
N ARG A 271 5.84 9.18 7.28
CA ARG A 271 6.18 10.59 7.51
C ARG A 271 4.96 11.51 7.50
N TRP A 272 4.01 11.26 6.58
CA TRP A 272 2.73 11.99 6.54
C TRP A 272 1.92 11.81 7.82
N LEU A 273 1.78 10.57 8.31
CA LEU A 273 1.09 10.28 9.57
C LEU A 273 1.77 10.98 10.75
N ALA A 274 3.10 10.93 10.83
CA ALA A 274 3.87 11.56 11.90
C ALA A 274 3.65 13.09 11.94
N GLN A 275 3.78 13.76 10.79
CA GLN A 275 3.54 15.21 10.69
C GLN A 275 2.08 15.57 11.02
N LEU A 276 1.12 14.75 10.59
CA LEU A 276 -0.30 14.99 10.80
C LEU A 276 -0.72 14.83 12.27
N ILE A 277 -0.19 13.81 12.93
CA ILE A 277 -0.62 13.38 14.27
C ILE A 277 0.12 14.17 15.36
N GLN A 278 1.45 14.34 15.22
CA GLN A 278 2.30 15.03 16.18
C GLN A 278 3.15 16.13 15.49
N PRO A 279 2.51 17.19 14.94
CA PRO A 279 3.19 18.20 14.12
C PRO A 279 4.29 18.98 14.87
N GLU A 280 4.22 19.09 16.20
CA GLU A 280 5.24 19.77 16.97
C GLU A 280 6.50 18.92 17.16
N ILE A 281 6.34 17.59 17.31
CA ILE A 281 7.45 16.65 17.43
C ILE A 281 8.14 16.47 16.09
N PHE A 282 7.38 16.34 15.01
CA PHE A 282 7.85 16.08 13.66
C PHE A 282 7.84 17.34 12.78
N ALA A 283 8.15 18.50 13.39
CA ALA A 283 8.10 19.80 12.70
C ALA A 283 9.09 19.94 11.52
N GLU A 284 10.13 19.11 11.46
CA GLU A 284 11.10 19.09 10.37
C GLU A 284 10.63 18.29 9.15
N ILE A 285 9.55 17.51 9.25
CA ILE A 285 8.99 16.82 8.09
C ILE A 285 8.28 17.86 7.20
N ASP A 286 8.65 17.88 5.93
CA ASP A 286 7.91 18.55 4.87
C ASP A 286 7.45 17.49 3.86
N ILE A 287 6.26 16.94 4.10
CA ILE A 287 5.74 15.83 3.28
C ILE A 287 5.53 16.23 1.82
N GLU A 288 5.28 17.52 1.54
CA GLU A 288 5.15 18.00 0.17
C GLU A 288 6.51 17.97 -0.55
N GLN A 289 7.57 18.43 0.12
CA GLN A 289 8.94 18.35 -0.40
C GLN A 289 9.41 16.91 -0.54
N ASP A 290 9.17 16.06 0.47
CA ASP A 290 9.52 14.63 0.45
C ASP A 290 8.86 13.91 -0.72
N THR A 291 7.56 14.19 -0.95
CA THR A 291 6.82 13.61 -2.08
C THR A 291 7.39 14.07 -3.43
N ARG A 292 7.70 15.36 -3.58
CA ARG A 292 8.33 15.89 -4.80
C ARG A 292 9.69 15.26 -5.06
N ALA A 293 10.52 15.13 -4.03
CA ALA A 293 11.84 14.49 -4.13
C ALA A 293 11.68 13.02 -4.53
N PHE A 294 10.78 12.28 -3.88
CA PHE A 294 10.52 10.88 -4.20
C PHE A 294 10.14 10.69 -5.68
N PHE A 295 9.19 11.46 -6.20
CA PHE A 295 8.79 11.32 -7.60
C PHE A 295 9.89 11.77 -8.58
N GLN A 296 10.64 12.82 -8.24
CA GLN A 296 11.76 13.27 -9.07
C GLN A 296 12.90 12.23 -9.11
N ASP A 297 13.29 11.70 -7.94
CA ASP A 297 14.49 10.85 -7.81
C ASP A 297 14.22 9.44 -8.32
N TYR A 298 13.01 8.92 -8.08
CA TYR A 298 12.67 7.54 -8.41
C TYR A 298 11.92 7.38 -9.73
N PHE A 299 11.26 8.40 -10.24
CA PHE A 299 10.50 8.32 -11.49
C PHE A 299 10.86 9.41 -12.51
N GLY A 300 11.77 10.32 -12.18
CA GLY A 300 12.15 11.43 -13.05
C GLY A 300 11.01 12.41 -13.33
N TYR A 301 10.01 12.45 -12.46
CA TYR A 301 8.81 13.25 -12.65
C TYR A 301 8.75 14.41 -11.66
N SER A 302 8.56 15.61 -12.19
CA SER A 302 8.37 16.83 -11.37
C SER A 302 6.87 17.04 -11.10
N LEU A 303 6.47 16.95 -9.83
CA LEU A 303 5.11 17.24 -9.35
C LEU A 303 4.81 18.74 -9.36
#